data_35756ced9f15da00e377c17ad0689fa1
#
_entry.id   35756ced9f15da00e377c17ad0689fa1
#
_cell.length_a   1.000
_cell.length_b   1.000
_cell.length_c   1.000
_cell.angle_alpha   90.00
_cell.angle_beta   90.00
_cell.angle_gamma   90.00
#
_symmetry.space_group_name_H-M   'P 1'
#
loop_
_entity.id
_entity.type
_entity.pdbx_description
1 polymer ?
#
loop_
_entity_poly.entity_id
_entity_poly.type
_entity_poly.pdbx_seq_one_letter_code
_entity_poly.pdbx_strand_id
1 'polypeptide(L)'
;MVLLLPSYIFACDFCNCYVGLNPHYKKNSIGFRYHYMAYSGTEMSAAELKELGLNKKDFFENEMEYELHAQYYPVQKLQIMASLPYIYNRDGMSNKAKAALGITHHDMHQEDMKAENVYEGIGDMTLIGVYQVFNKISMDSAGFSHRLLAGPGIKIPTGKLSVNEMSEAHLFTHQPGMGSWNPMAAMTYIARYQKAGARLNAVYLAGTENKFEFAPGNKVNVNFTGYYEMKWSKWQLYPSVGVYWESAAKDIYYSEKVANSGGSMTYLHIGSDLYYQKFALEAAFQLPVQKQLNGYQAENNFRLITGLSYTFN
;
A
#
# COMPACT_ATOMS: atom_id res chain seq x y z
N MET A 1 27.51 14.73 -24.69
CA MET A 1 26.10 14.40 -24.80
C MET A 1 25.85 13.42 -23.66
N VAL A 2 25.42 13.94 -22.52
CA VAL A 2 25.12 13.11 -21.33
C VAL A 2 23.78 12.45 -21.67
N LEU A 3 23.78 11.14 -21.90
CA LEU A 3 22.57 10.33 -21.96
C LEU A 3 21.97 10.34 -20.55
N LEU A 4 20.97 11.16 -20.32
CA LEU A 4 20.06 11.04 -19.20
C LEU A 4 19.31 9.73 -19.40
N LEU A 5 19.77 8.69 -18.71
CA LEU A 5 19.02 7.43 -18.62
C LEU A 5 17.65 7.73 -17.97
N PRO A 6 16.56 7.15 -18.47
CA PRO A 6 15.26 7.34 -17.87
C PRO A 6 15.29 6.73 -16.46
N SER A 7 15.27 7.60 -15.45
CA SER A 7 15.07 7.20 -14.06
C SER A 7 13.65 6.72 -13.92
N TYR A 8 13.45 5.47 -13.52
CA TYR A 8 12.13 4.88 -13.30
C TYR A 8 11.62 5.28 -11.92
N ILE A 9 10.36 5.67 -11.82
CA ILE A 9 9.81 6.19 -10.58
C ILE A 9 8.39 5.73 -10.40
N PHE A 10 8.13 5.26 -9.31
CA PHE A 10 7.47 5.30 -8.01
C PHE A 10 6.31 4.36 -7.85
N ALA A 11 6.49 3.26 -7.21
CA ALA A 11 5.48 2.75 -6.32
C ALA A 11 5.63 3.49 -4.98
N CYS A 12 4.68 4.29 -4.61
CA CYS A 12 4.58 4.73 -3.23
C CYS A 12 4.36 3.50 -2.36
N ASP A 13 5.32 3.20 -1.50
CA ASP A 13 5.21 2.18 -0.47
C ASP A 13 4.03 2.52 0.46
N PHE A 14 2.84 1.95 0.14
CA PHE A 14 1.61 2.28 0.86
C PHE A 14 1.53 1.51 2.15
N CYS A 15 1.37 2.26 3.21
CA CYS A 15 0.93 1.71 4.48
C CYS A 15 -0.33 0.89 4.24
N ASN A 16 -0.22 -0.40 4.49
CA ASN A 16 -1.23 -1.41 4.30
C ASN A 16 -2.47 -1.13 5.16
N CYS A 17 -3.35 -0.23 4.69
CA CYS A 17 -4.53 0.23 5.43
C CYS A 17 -5.75 -0.65 5.23
N TYR A 18 -5.63 -1.74 4.46
CA TYR A 18 -6.70 -2.69 4.35
C TYR A 18 -6.72 -3.61 5.57
N VAL A 19 -7.47 -3.23 6.57
CA VAL A 19 -7.83 -4.12 7.67
C VAL A 19 -9.19 -4.72 7.29
N GLY A 20 -9.23 -6.01 6.91
CA GLY A 20 -10.45 -6.74 6.59
C GLY A 20 -11.55 -6.53 7.64
N LEU A 21 -12.80 -6.70 7.26
CA LEU A 21 -13.92 -6.68 8.20
C LEU A 21 -13.79 -7.88 9.13
N ASN A 22 -13.35 -7.70 10.37
CA ASN A 22 -13.32 -8.80 11.33
C ASN A 22 -14.65 -8.85 12.13
N PRO A 23 -15.58 -9.76 11.79
CA PRO A 23 -16.81 -9.95 12.56
C PRO A 23 -16.52 -10.58 13.93
N HIS A 24 -15.38 -11.24 14.09
CA HIS A 24 -14.92 -11.83 15.33
C HIS A 24 -14.20 -10.81 16.20
N TYR A 25 -14.88 -9.69 16.47
CA TYR A 25 -14.41 -8.65 17.36
C TYR A 25 -13.87 -9.19 18.67
N LYS A 26 -12.70 -8.70 19.09
CA LYS A 26 -11.96 -9.11 20.31
C LYS A 26 -11.38 -10.53 20.26
N LYS A 27 -11.17 -11.10 19.08
CA LYS A 27 -10.45 -12.36 18.91
C LYS A 27 -9.11 -12.11 18.24
N ASN A 28 -8.13 -12.89 18.69
CA ASN A 28 -6.82 -12.87 18.08
C ASN A 28 -6.85 -13.53 16.71
N SER A 29 -6.03 -13.05 15.79
CA SER A 29 -5.90 -13.66 14.47
C SER A 29 -4.47 -13.56 13.95
N ILE A 30 -4.14 -14.48 13.08
CA ILE A 30 -2.94 -14.47 12.25
C ILE A 30 -3.37 -14.75 10.82
N GLY A 31 -2.73 -14.14 9.87
CA GLY A 31 -3.08 -14.32 8.47
C GLY A 31 -1.94 -13.98 7.55
N PHE A 32 -2.17 -14.35 6.30
CA PHE A 32 -1.31 -14.05 5.17
C PHE A 32 -2.12 -13.27 4.16
N ARG A 33 -1.54 -12.22 3.58
CA ARG A 33 -2.15 -11.39 2.55
C ARG A 33 -1.19 -11.22 1.39
N TYR A 34 -1.74 -11.24 0.20
CA TYR A 34 -1.05 -10.97 -1.05
C TYR A 34 -1.63 -9.70 -1.66
N HIS A 35 -0.75 -8.76 -1.99
CA HIS A 35 -1.08 -7.57 -2.75
C HIS A 35 -0.35 -7.62 -4.09
N TYR A 36 -1.07 -7.28 -5.14
CA TYR A 36 -0.50 -7.06 -6.46
C TYR A 36 -0.88 -5.66 -6.94
N MET A 37 0.11 -4.88 -7.28
CA MET A 37 -0.04 -3.52 -7.78
C MET A 37 0.67 -3.40 -9.11
N ALA A 38 -0.06 -2.94 -10.14
CA ALA A 38 0.47 -2.72 -11.48
C ALA A 38 0.52 -1.23 -11.79
N TYR A 39 1.66 -0.78 -12.29
CA TYR A 39 1.88 0.61 -12.66
C TYR A 39 2.36 0.71 -14.11
N SER A 40 2.15 1.87 -14.72
CA SER A 40 2.75 2.25 -16.00
C SER A 40 3.14 3.72 -15.99
N GLY A 41 4.26 4.02 -16.64
CA GLY A 41 4.79 5.38 -16.73
C GLY A 41 6.29 5.43 -16.51
N THR A 42 6.82 6.62 -16.65
CA THR A 42 8.25 6.94 -16.54
C THR A 42 8.38 8.42 -16.19
N GLU A 43 9.55 8.86 -15.78
CA GLU A 43 9.90 10.27 -15.57
C GLU A 43 9.95 11.13 -16.86
N MET A 44 9.85 10.49 -18.00
CA MET A 44 9.85 11.20 -19.27
C MET A 44 8.55 11.97 -19.46
N SER A 45 8.66 13.19 -19.97
CA SER A 45 7.51 14.01 -20.36
C SER A 45 6.75 13.38 -21.54
N ALA A 46 5.49 13.79 -21.70
CA ALA A 46 4.70 13.36 -22.86
C ALA A 46 5.33 13.80 -24.21
N ALA A 47 6.08 14.91 -24.23
CA ALA A 47 6.79 15.38 -25.42
C ALA A 47 7.96 14.46 -25.77
N GLU A 48 8.80 14.12 -24.79
CA GLU A 48 9.94 13.21 -24.97
C GLU A 48 9.47 11.80 -25.41
N LEU A 49 8.44 11.28 -24.76
CA LEU A 49 7.85 9.99 -25.15
C LEU A 49 7.36 10.01 -26.60
N LYS A 50 6.71 11.10 -27.02
CA LYS A 50 6.20 11.25 -28.38
C LYS A 50 7.34 11.34 -29.40
N GLU A 51 8.41 12.07 -29.09
CA GLU A 51 9.59 12.18 -29.93
C GLU A 51 10.24 10.82 -30.19
N LEU A 52 10.30 9.97 -29.17
CA LEU A 52 10.80 8.59 -29.25
C LEU A 52 9.76 7.61 -29.83
N GLY A 53 8.55 8.07 -30.13
CA GLY A 53 7.46 7.20 -30.57
C GLY A 53 6.95 6.25 -29.49
N LEU A 54 7.17 6.57 -28.21
CA LEU A 54 6.80 5.77 -27.05
C LEU A 54 5.55 6.32 -26.37
N ASN A 55 5.03 5.54 -25.42
CA ASN A 55 3.94 5.93 -24.53
C ASN A 55 4.16 5.35 -23.11
N LYS A 56 3.36 5.79 -22.14
CA LYS A 56 3.47 5.36 -20.74
C LYS A 56 3.41 3.84 -20.54
N LYS A 57 2.68 3.10 -21.40
CA LYS A 57 2.55 1.63 -21.29
C LYS A 57 3.81 0.89 -21.75
N ASP A 58 4.73 1.58 -22.41
CA ASP A 58 6.02 1.00 -22.77
C ASP A 58 6.95 0.85 -21.56
N PHE A 59 6.57 1.40 -20.40
CA PHE A 59 7.26 1.29 -19.13
C PHE A 59 6.29 0.73 -18.07
N PHE A 60 6.73 -0.25 -17.32
CA PHE A 60 5.89 -0.94 -16.33
C PHE A 60 6.63 -1.14 -15.02
N GLU A 61 5.86 -1.17 -13.95
CA GLU A 61 6.30 -1.59 -12.64
C GLU A 61 5.21 -2.50 -12.05
N ASN A 62 5.64 -3.61 -11.47
CA ASN A 62 4.76 -4.55 -10.78
C ASN A 62 5.32 -4.80 -9.39
N GLU A 63 4.52 -4.46 -8.40
CA GLU A 63 4.83 -4.72 -7.01
C GLU A 63 3.96 -5.85 -6.49
N MET A 64 4.61 -6.83 -5.89
CA MET A 64 3.98 -7.96 -5.22
C MET A 64 4.41 -7.94 -3.76
N GLU A 65 3.44 -7.86 -2.87
CA GLU A 65 3.68 -7.89 -1.45
C GLU A 65 3.03 -9.13 -0.83
N TYR A 66 3.82 -9.89 -0.11
CA TYR A 66 3.42 -11.07 0.66
C TYR A 66 3.49 -10.72 2.14
N GLU A 67 2.36 -10.40 2.75
CA GLU A 67 2.28 -9.89 4.10
C GLU A 67 1.87 -10.98 5.09
N LEU A 68 2.69 -11.22 6.10
CA LEU A 68 2.28 -11.90 7.32
C LEU A 68 1.73 -10.87 8.29
N HIS A 69 0.48 -11.03 8.74
CA HIS A 69 -0.13 -10.11 9.68
C HIS A 69 -0.72 -10.84 10.88
N ALA A 70 -0.73 -10.15 12.01
CA ALA A 70 -1.31 -10.64 13.24
C ALA A 70 -2.09 -9.53 13.95
N GLN A 71 -3.14 -9.96 14.66
CA GLN A 71 -3.96 -9.08 15.48
C GLN A 71 -4.10 -9.73 16.87
N TYR A 72 -3.77 -8.96 17.90
CA TYR A 72 -3.78 -9.42 19.28
C TYR A 72 -4.53 -8.45 20.19
N TYR A 73 -5.36 -8.99 21.08
CA TYR A 73 -6.09 -8.23 22.09
C TYR A 73 -5.57 -8.57 23.48
N PRO A 74 -4.56 -7.86 24.01
CA PRO A 74 -4.07 -8.08 25.38
C PRO A 74 -5.15 -7.79 26.42
N VAL A 75 -6.01 -6.82 26.14
CA VAL A 75 -7.22 -6.50 26.91
C VAL A 75 -8.34 -6.16 25.95
N GLN A 76 -9.58 -6.26 26.42
CA GLN A 76 -10.77 -6.11 25.55
C GLN A 76 -10.88 -4.79 24.76
N LYS A 77 -10.22 -3.74 25.22
CA LYS A 77 -10.27 -2.42 24.59
C LYS A 77 -9.01 -2.04 23.81
N LEU A 78 -7.95 -2.82 23.90
CA LEU A 78 -6.69 -2.56 23.21
C LEU A 78 -6.46 -3.65 22.15
N GLN A 79 -6.28 -3.23 20.92
CA GLN A 79 -5.92 -4.07 19.79
C GLN A 79 -4.51 -3.69 19.34
N ILE A 80 -3.65 -4.67 19.24
CA ILE A 80 -2.31 -4.55 18.66
C ILE A 80 -2.33 -5.27 17.32
N MET A 81 -1.89 -4.60 16.28
CA MET A 81 -1.74 -5.15 14.93
C MET A 81 -0.28 -5.09 14.55
N ALA A 82 0.23 -6.17 14.00
CA ALA A 82 1.57 -6.27 13.47
C ALA A 82 1.52 -6.81 12.05
N SER A 83 2.34 -6.28 11.15
CA SER A 83 2.51 -6.81 9.81
C SER A 83 3.97 -6.79 9.40
N LEU A 84 4.37 -7.84 8.67
CA LEU A 84 5.70 -8.03 8.12
C LEU A 84 5.57 -8.42 6.65
N PRO A 85 5.88 -7.51 5.72
CA PRO A 85 5.82 -7.80 4.30
C PRO A 85 7.12 -8.42 3.78
N TYR A 86 7.01 -9.28 2.77
CA TYR A 86 8.07 -9.56 1.81
C TYR A 86 7.67 -8.93 0.48
N ILE A 87 8.50 -8.05 -0.02
CA ILE A 87 8.23 -7.25 -1.22
C ILE A 87 9.05 -7.83 -2.38
N TYR A 88 8.40 -7.96 -3.53
CA TYR A 88 9.01 -8.25 -4.81
C TYR A 88 8.56 -7.17 -5.79
N ASN A 89 9.44 -6.23 -6.07
CA ASN A 89 9.21 -5.14 -7.00
C ASN A 89 10.01 -5.39 -8.28
N ARG A 90 9.33 -5.32 -9.43
CA ARG A 90 9.91 -5.51 -10.76
C ARG A 90 9.50 -4.35 -11.65
N ASP A 91 10.46 -3.57 -12.08
CA ASP A 91 10.28 -2.51 -13.06
C ASP A 91 11.00 -2.85 -14.38
N GLY A 92 10.51 -2.28 -15.48
CA GLY A 92 11.09 -2.58 -16.78
C GLY A 92 10.41 -1.83 -17.92
N MET A 93 10.86 -2.16 -19.12
CA MET A 93 10.36 -1.53 -20.34
C MET A 93 10.11 -2.54 -21.47
N SER A 94 9.24 -2.15 -22.40
CA SER A 94 8.92 -2.93 -23.60
C SER A 94 10.12 -3.03 -24.55
N ASN A 95 10.14 -4.05 -25.40
CA ASN A 95 11.18 -4.17 -26.45
C ASN A 95 11.20 -2.96 -27.38
N LYS A 96 10.05 -2.30 -27.57
CA LYS A 96 9.95 -1.06 -28.34
C LYS A 96 10.70 0.09 -27.67
N ALA A 97 10.54 0.24 -26.35
CA ALA A 97 11.26 1.24 -25.57
C ALA A 97 12.77 0.95 -25.56
N LYS A 98 13.16 -0.31 -25.36
CA LYS A 98 14.57 -0.73 -25.46
C LYS A 98 15.20 -0.29 -26.78
N ALA A 99 14.54 -0.59 -27.89
CA ALA A 99 15.03 -0.22 -29.22
C ALA A 99 15.11 1.29 -29.42
N ALA A 100 14.08 2.04 -28.99
CA ALA A 100 14.03 3.50 -29.11
C ALA A 100 15.12 4.21 -28.26
N LEU A 101 15.48 3.63 -27.11
CA LEU A 101 16.50 4.14 -26.20
C LEU A 101 17.93 3.61 -26.54
N GLY A 102 18.04 2.79 -27.60
CA GLY A 102 19.33 2.26 -28.03
C GLY A 102 19.93 1.18 -27.09
N ILE A 103 19.10 0.59 -26.22
CA ILE A 103 19.54 -0.46 -25.29
C ILE A 103 19.69 -1.78 -26.05
N THR A 104 20.93 -2.19 -26.28
CA THR A 104 21.26 -3.42 -27.01
C THR A 104 21.57 -4.58 -26.07
N HIS A 105 21.58 -5.82 -26.59
CA HIS A 105 21.97 -6.99 -25.80
C HIS A 105 23.38 -6.90 -25.19
N HIS A 106 24.26 -6.08 -25.75
CA HIS A 106 25.62 -5.88 -25.24
C HIS A 106 25.65 -5.01 -24.00
N ASP A 107 24.71 -4.06 -23.90
CA ASP A 107 24.59 -3.11 -22.79
C ASP A 107 23.93 -3.74 -21.55
N MET A 108 23.23 -4.86 -21.72
CA MET A 108 22.54 -5.57 -20.61
C MET A 108 23.50 -6.21 -19.57
N HIS A 109 24.79 -6.22 -19.82
CA HIS A 109 25.80 -6.69 -18.87
C HIS A 109 26.34 -5.58 -17.94
N GLN A 110 26.03 -4.32 -18.20
CA GLN A 110 26.32 -3.22 -17.29
C GLN A 110 25.14 -3.10 -16.28
N GLU A 111 25.45 -3.08 -14.99
CA GLU A 111 24.43 -3.06 -13.91
C GLU A 111 23.45 -1.89 -14.02
N ASP A 112 23.88 -0.78 -14.61
CA ASP A 112 23.07 0.44 -14.76
C ASP A 112 22.18 0.45 -16.02
N MET A 113 22.24 -0.55 -16.89
CA MET A 113 21.48 -0.63 -18.15
C MET A 113 20.59 -1.88 -18.25
N LYS A 114 20.19 -2.47 -17.14
CA LYS A 114 19.27 -3.60 -17.16
C LYS A 114 17.91 -3.16 -17.72
N ALA A 115 17.39 -3.96 -18.66
CA ALA A 115 16.06 -3.73 -19.22
C ALA A 115 14.92 -4.01 -18.23
N GLU A 116 15.24 -4.67 -17.12
CA GLU A 116 14.37 -4.99 -15.99
C GLU A 116 15.21 -4.99 -14.72
N ASN A 117 14.72 -4.34 -13.68
CA ASN A 117 15.28 -4.38 -12.35
C ASN A 117 14.34 -5.14 -11.42
N VAL A 118 14.95 -5.84 -10.46
CA VAL A 118 14.20 -6.56 -9.42
C VAL A 118 14.74 -6.13 -8.07
N TYR A 119 13.86 -5.65 -7.22
CA TYR A 119 14.15 -5.29 -5.83
C TYR A 119 13.30 -6.19 -4.94
N GLU A 120 13.94 -7.05 -4.16
CA GLU A 120 13.21 -8.02 -3.35
C GLU A 120 13.80 -8.19 -1.96
N GLY A 121 12.94 -8.54 -1.02
CA GLY A 121 13.35 -8.84 0.34
C GLY A 121 12.26 -8.56 1.37
N ILE A 122 12.64 -8.77 2.63
CA ILE A 122 11.79 -8.39 3.76
C ILE A 122 11.63 -6.87 3.75
N GLY A 123 10.41 -6.39 3.90
CA GLY A 123 10.07 -4.98 4.04
C GLY A 123 10.05 -4.52 5.49
N ASP A 124 9.67 -3.27 5.69
CA ASP A 124 9.61 -2.66 7.01
C ASP A 124 8.40 -3.16 7.79
N MET A 125 8.63 -3.67 9.00
CA MET A 125 7.58 -4.14 9.89
C MET A 125 6.72 -2.97 10.38
N THR A 126 5.40 -3.13 10.35
CA THR A 126 4.45 -2.15 10.89
C THR A 126 3.84 -2.68 12.18
N LEU A 127 3.80 -1.84 13.22
CA LEU A 127 3.17 -2.12 14.50
C LEU A 127 2.19 -0.98 14.83
N ILE A 128 0.92 -1.31 15.08
CA ILE A 128 -0.14 -0.35 15.39
C ILE A 128 -0.88 -0.80 16.64
N GLY A 129 -0.99 0.07 17.63
CA GLY A 129 -1.79 -0.14 18.83
C GLY A 129 -2.99 0.80 18.85
N VAL A 130 -4.22 0.28 18.73
CA VAL A 130 -5.43 1.10 18.79
C VAL A 130 -6.28 0.79 20.01
N TYR A 131 -6.72 1.84 20.67
CA TYR A 131 -7.62 1.76 21.81
C TYR A 131 -9.07 2.01 21.36
N GLN A 132 -9.99 1.23 21.92
CA GLN A 132 -11.42 1.44 21.70
C GLN A 132 -11.90 2.65 22.50
N VAL A 133 -12.02 3.79 21.83
CA VAL A 133 -12.45 5.06 22.42
C VAL A 133 -13.89 4.95 22.90
N PHE A 134 -14.76 4.41 22.06
CA PHE A 134 -16.13 4.04 22.45
C PHE A 134 -16.63 2.86 21.62
N ASN A 135 -17.65 2.19 22.16
CA ASN A 135 -18.43 1.15 21.49
C ASN A 135 -19.85 1.19 22.04
N LYS A 136 -20.75 1.75 21.27
CA LYS A 136 -22.18 1.79 21.58
C LYS A 136 -22.88 0.73 20.77
N ILE A 137 -23.38 -0.29 21.44
CA ILE A 137 -24.17 -1.37 20.84
C ILE A 137 -25.61 -1.14 21.28
N SER A 138 -26.53 -0.96 20.34
CA SER A 138 -27.95 -0.91 20.65
C SER A 138 -28.38 -2.28 21.19
N MET A 139 -29.13 -2.27 22.26
CA MET A 139 -29.69 -3.49 22.85
C MET A 139 -30.82 -4.09 21.99
N ASP A 140 -31.45 -3.29 21.14
CA ASP A 140 -32.50 -3.74 20.23
C ASP A 140 -31.87 -4.28 18.93
N SER A 141 -32.33 -5.42 18.44
CA SER A 141 -31.90 -6.04 17.19
C SER A 141 -32.06 -5.15 15.94
N ALA A 142 -32.85 -4.11 16.04
CA ALA A 142 -33.07 -3.09 15.02
C ALA A 142 -32.19 -1.83 15.21
N GLY A 143 -31.37 -1.77 16.26
CA GLY A 143 -30.66 -0.57 16.64
C GLY A 143 -29.38 -0.30 15.85
N PHE A 144 -28.99 0.96 15.91
CA PHE A 144 -27.72 1.43 15.36
C PHE A 144 -26.57 1.15 16.34
N SER A 145 -25.52 0.52 15.87
CA SER A 145 -24.28 0.31 16.65
C SER A 145 -23.12 1.01 16.00
N HIS A 146 -22.25 1.60 16.81
CA HIS A 146 -21.05 2.24 16.29
C HIS A 146 -19.88 2.14 17.26
N ARG A 147 -18.68 2.12 16.68
CA ARG A 147 -17.44 1.92 17.39
C ARG A 147 -16.34 2.79 16.80
N LEU A 148 -15.51 3.38 17.65
CA LEU A 148 -14.31 4.11 17.28
C LEU A 148 -13.10 3.48 17.96
N LEU A 149 -12.09 3.16 17.16
CA LEU A 149 -10.75 2.78 17.60
C LEU A 149 -9.77 3.82 17.09
N ALA A 150 -8.81 4.21 17.91
CA ALA A 150 -7.74 5.12 17.50
C ALA A 150 -6.49 4.84 18.32
N GLY A 151 -5.32 5.12 17.74
CA GLY A 151 -4.06 4.98 18.46
C GLY A 151 -2.83 5.17 17.60
N PRO A 152 -1.65 5.12 18.22
CA PRO A 152 -0.37 5.27 17.55
C PRO A 152 0.06 3.98 16.85
N GLY A 153 0.99 4.14 15.92
CA GLY A 153 1.74 3.06 15.28
C GLY A 153 3.14 3.50 14.93
N ILE A 154 3.91 2.59 14.40
CA ILE A 154 5.25 2.83 13.92
C ILE A 154 5.61 1.83 12.82
N LYS A 155 6.25 2.32 11.76
CA LYS A 155 6.91 1.49 10.75
C LYS A 155 8.40 1.42 11.12
N ILE A 156 8.88 0.20 11.32
CA ILE A 156 10.22 -0.11 11.88
C ILE A 156 11.13 -0.49 10.71
N PRO A 157 12.36 0.05 10.62
CA PRO A 157 13.26 -0.20 9.51
C PRO A 157 13.91 -1.59 9.59
N THR A 158 13.10 -2.63 9.45
CA THR A 158 13.53 -4.03 9.39
C THR A 158 13.81 -4.50 7.96
N GLY A 159 13.39 -3.69 6.99
CA GLY A 159 13.44 -4.03 5.59
C GLY A 159 14.84 -3.98 5.00
N LYS A 160 15.00 -4.73 3.89
CA LYS A 160 16.23 -4.71 3.11
C LYS A 160 16.35 -3.38 2.38
N LEU A 161 17.45 -2.67 2.62
CA LEU A 161 17.80 -1.42 1.95
C LEU A 161 19.17 -1.59 1.27
N SER A 162 19.17 -1.73 -0.06
CA SER A 162 20.38 -1.97 -0.87
C SER A 162 20.70 -0.72 -1.70
N VAL A 163 21.03 0.37 -1.01
CA VAL A 163 21.46 1.65 -1.59
C VAL A 163 22.77 2.11 -0.94
N ASN A 164 23.44 3.05 -1.58
CA ASN A 164 24.66 3.68 -1.08
C ASN A 164 24.52 5.23 -1.14
N GLU A 165 25.54 5.96 -0.70
CA GLU A 165 25.57 7.43 -0.68
C GLU A 165 25.51 8.08 -2.08
N MET A 166 25.79 7.32 -3.14
CA MET A 166 25.70 7.80 -4.52
C MET A 166 24.41 7.41 -5.20
N SER A 167 23.51 6.72 -4.49
CA SER A 167 22.22 6.29 -5.03
C SER A 167 21.29 7.49 -5.23
N GLU A 168 20.58 7.52 -6.35
CA GLU A 168 19.59 8.55 -6.63
C GLU A 168 18.34 8.38 -5.74
N ALA A 169 17.63 9.48 -5.48
CA ALA A 169 16.46 9.51 -4.58
C ALA A 169 15.40 8.44 -4.90
N HIS A 170 15.16 8.18 -6.19
CA HIS A 170 14.16 7.21 -6.64
C HIS A 170 14.49 5.76 -6.22
N LEU A 171 15.75 5.40 -6.07
CA LEU A 171 16.13 4.04 -5.68
C LEU A 171 15.64 3.68 -4.27
N PHE A 172 15.46 4.67 -3.39
CA PHE A 172 14.96 4.41 -2.03
C PHE A 172 13.52 3.91 -2.03
N THR A 173 12.68 4.40 -2.93
CA THR A 173 11.25 4.06 -2.98
C THR A 173 10.98 2.70 -3.63
N HIS A 174 11.93 2.14 -4.40
CA HIS A 174 11.84 0.80 -4.96
C HIS A 174 12.33 -0.30 -4.00
N GLN A 175 13.06 0.08 -2.95
CA GLN A 175 13.60 -0.88 -1.99
C GLN A 175 12.51 -1.46 -1.08
N PRO A 176 12.65 -2.72 -0.63
CA PRO A 176 11.75 -3.29 0.37
C PRO A 176 11.71 -2.54 1.69
N GLY A 177 12.78 -1.88 2.09
CA GLY A 177 12.87 -1.09 3.32
C GLY A 177 13.28 0.35 3.07
N MET A 178 12.78 1.27 3.90
CA MET A 178 13.09 2.70 3.86
C MET A 178 14.29 3.11 4.72
N GLY A 179 14.69 2.24 5.66
CA GLY A 179 15.78 2.52 6.58
C GLY A 179 15.49 3.60 7.63
N SER A 180 14.26 4.05 7.78
CA SER A 180 13.82 5.07 8.74
C SER A 180 12.69 4.60 9.64
N TRP A 181 12.60 5.19 10.84
CA TRP A 181 11.55 4.95 11.82
C TRP A 181 10.38 5.88 11.54
N ASN A 182 9.28 5.41 10.98
CA ASN A 182 8.18 6.28 10.58
C ASN A 182 7.00 6.17 11.57
N PRO A 183 6.80 7.17 12.45
CA PRO A 183 5.64 7.22 13.34
C PRO A 183 4.32 7.27 12.57
N MET A 184 3.29 6.66 13.15
CA MET A 184 1.96 6.56 12.55
C MET A 184 0.87 6.91 13.55
N ALA A 185 -0.27 7.37 13.04
CA ALA A 185 -1.52 7.44 13.78
C ALA A 185 -2.62 6.75 12.98
N ALA A 186 -3.40 5.92 13.64
CA ALA A 186 -4.45 5.15 13.00
C ALA A 186 -5.81 5.36 13.67
N MET A 187 -6.87 5.41 12.87
CA MET A 187 -8.24 5.52 13.32
C MET A 187 -9.14 4.58 12.51
N THR A 188 -10.06 3.90 13.18
CA THR A 188 -11.10 3.10 12.55
C THR A 188 -12.46 3.42 13.17
N TYR A 189 -13.39 3.91 12.37
CA TYR A 189 -14.79 4.07 12.76
C TYR A 189 -15.65 3.06 12.02
N ILE A 190 -16.48 2.35 12.75
CA ILE A 190 -17.41 1.35 12.21
C ILE A 190 -18.81 1.72 12.69
N ALA A 191 -19.74 1.84 11.74
CA ALA A 191 -21.16 2.02 11.97
C ALA A 191 -21.90 0.83 11.37
N ARG A 192 -22.94 0.35 12.06
CA ARG A 192 -23.78 -0.75 11.58
C ARG A 192 -25.24 -0.53 11.95
N TYR A 193 -26.08 -0.80 11.00
CA TYR A 193 -27.53 -0.88 11.17
C TYR A 193 -28.01 -2.21 10.60
N GLN A 194 -28.50 -3.10 11.48
CA GLN A 194 -28.90 -4.46 11.11
C GLN A 194 -27.79 -5.22 10.36
N LYS A 195 -27.99 -5.53 9.08
CA LYS A 195 -27.05 -6.24 8.21
C LYS A 195 -26.16 -5.31 7.38
N ALA A 196 -26.53 -4.05 7.25
CA ALA A 196 -25.72 -3.06 6.53
C ALA A 196 -24.76 -2.37 7.49
N GLY A 197 -23.58 -2.05 7.02
CA GLY A 197 -22.59 -1.29 7.78
C GLY A 197 -21.69 -0.46 6.90
N ALA A 198 -21.01 0.47 7.55
CA ALA A 198 -19.97 1.28 6.93
C ALA A 198 -18.73 1.32 7.83
N ARG A 199 -17.58 1.39 7.21
CA ARG A 199 -16.27 1.51 7.87
C ARG A 199 -15.50 2.67 7.26
N LEU A 200 -14.92 3.49 8.12
CA LEU A 200 -13.96 4.52 7.77
C LEU A 200 -12.64 4.19 8.48
N ASN A 201 -11.58 3.96 7.71
CA ASN A 201 -10.23 3.86 8.21
C ASN A 201 -9.45 5.10 7.77
N ALA A 202 -8.64 5.63 8.66
CA ALA A 202 -7.69 6.68 8.34
C ALA A 202 -6.35 6.36 9.00
N VAL A 203 -5.26 6.53 8.26
CA VAL A 203 -3.90 6.37 8.74
C VAL A 203 -3.08 7.55 8.26
N TYR A 204 -2.32 8.12 9.18
CA TYR A 204 -1.27 9.09 8.92
C TYR A 204 0.08 8.45 9.21
N LEU A 205 1.04 8.62 8.30
CA LEU A 205 2.43 8.23 8.49
C LEU A 205 3.30 9.49 8.35
N ALA A 206 4.12 9.74 9.36
CA ALA A 206 5.14 10.78 9.31
C ALA A 206 6.43 10.18 8.75
N GLY A 207 6.88 10.67 7.61
CA GLY A 207 8.17 10.30 7.05
C GLY A 207 9.31 10.90 7.86
N THR A 208 10.29 10.09 8.22
CA THR A 208 11.51 10.55 8.90
C THR A 208 12.75 10.20 8.07
N GLU A 209 13.79 10.94 8.28
CA GLU A 209 15.05 10.81 7.57
C GLU A 209 15.77 9.51 7.96
N ASN A 210 16.35 8.84 6.98
CA ASN A 210 17.24 7.71 7.17
C ASN A 210 18.72 8.16 7.16
N LYS A 211 19.63 7.21 7.34
CA LYS A 211 21.08 7.47 7.39
C LYS A 211 21.71 7.99 6.06
N PHE A 212 20.94 7.98 4.97
CA PHE A 212 21.35 8.46 3.66
C PHE A 212 20.71 9.82 3.31
N GLU A 213 20.21 10.56 4.30
CA GLU A 213 19.55 11.85 4.13
C GLU A 213 18.28 11.79 3.24
N PHE A 214 17.65 10.60 3.15
CA PHE A 214 16.37 10.42 2.49
C PHE A 214 15.25 10.32 3.51
N ALA A 215 14.19 11.14 3.33
CA ALA A 215 12.95 11.06 4.09
C ALA A 215 11.76 10.87 3.14
N PRO A 216 10.97 9.79 3.29
CA PRO A 216 9.73 9.66 2.53
C PRO A 216 8.75 10.78 2.91
N GLY A 217 7.97 11.23 1.95
CA GLY A 217 6.93 12.23 2.21
C GLY A 217 5.90 11.73 3.23
N ASN A 218 5.38 12.65 4.06
CA ASN A 218 4.27 12.33 4.95
C ASN A 218 3.08 11.80 4.14
N LYS A 219 2.42 10.73 4.63
CA LYS A 219 1.32 10.06 3.91
C LYS A 219 0.03 10.09 4.73
N VAL A 220 -1.07 10.28 4.04
CA VAL A 220 -2.43 10.12 4.58
C VAL A 220 -3.20 9.16 3.71
N ASN A 221 -3.82 8.17 4.33
CA ASN A 221 -4.67 7.19 3.66
C ASN A 221 -6.04 7.20 4.32
N VAL A 222 -7.09 7.24 3.52
CA VAL A 222 -8.48 7.17 3.99
C VAL A 222 -9.24 6.15 3.16
N ASN A 223 -9.85 5.19 3.84
CA ASN A 223 -10.68 4.16 3.20
C ASN A 223 -12.09 4.22 3.78
N PHE A 224 -13.07 4.53 2.95
CA PHE A 224 -14.48 4.45 3.29
C PHE A 224 -15.11 3.29 2.54
N THR A 225 -15.70 2.32 3.27
CA THR A 225 -16.27 1.10 2.71
C THR A 225 -17.65 0.84 3.32
N GLY A 226 -18.65 0.70 2.46
CA GLY A 226 -19.97 0.15 2.81
C GLY A 226 -19.98 -1.36 2.61
N TYR A 227 -20.66 -2.09 3.47
CA TYR A 227 -20.77 -3.55 3.39
C TYR A 227 -22.13 -4.05 3.79
N TYR A 228 -22.46 -5.28 3.37
CA TYR A 228 -23.68 -5.97 3.76
C TYR A 228 -23.38 -7.36 4.29
N GLU A 229 -23.95 -7.72 5.45
CA GLU A 229 -23.78 -9.02 6.08
C GLU A 229 -24.77 -10.04 5.55
N MET A 230 -24.26 -11.11 4.96
CA MET A 230 -25.03 -12.28 4.52
C MET A 230 -24.59 -13.49 5.36
N LYS A 231 -25.56 -14.15 6.03
CA LYS A 231 -25.30 -15.32 6.89
C LYS A 231 -26.14 -16.50 6.45
N TRP A 232 -25.48 -17.66 6.31
CA TRP A 232 -26.14 -18.94 6.10
C TRP A 232 -25.33 -20.07 6.74
N SER A 233 -25.97 -20.82 7.62
CA SER A 233 -25.31 -21.87 8.40
C SER A 233 -24.05 -21.37 9.12
N LYS A 234 -22.87 -21.87 8.79
CA LYS A 234 -21.57 -21.49 9.36
C LYS A 234 -20.82 -20.44 8.55
N TRP A 235 -21.39 -19.98 7.43
CA TRP A 235 -20.80 -19.03 6.53
C TRP A 235 -21.28 -17.61 6.81
N GLN A 236 -20.37 -16.65 6.69
CA GLN A 236 -20.70 -15.23 6.73
C GLN A 236 -19.95 -14.54 5.58
N LEU A 237 -20.68 -13.88 4.69
CA LEU A 237 -20.14 -13.16 3.55
C LEU A 237 -20.41 -11.66 3.73
N TYR A 238 -19.39 -10.85 3.47
CA TYR A 238 -19.46 -9.40 3.55
C TYR A 238 -19.03 -8.79 2.21
N PRO A 239 -19.88 -8.77 1.17
CA PRO A 239 -19.61 -7.97 0.00
C PRO A 239 -19.51 -6.50 0.39
N SER A 240 -18.58 -5.80 -0.23
CA SER A 240 -18.25 -4.42 0.11
C SER A 240 -17.93 -3.58 -1.13
N VAL A 241 -18.23 -2.30 -1.05
CA VAL A 241 -17.89 -1.30 -2.05
C VAL A 241 -17.48 -0.01 -1.32
N GLY A 242 -16.53 0.73 -1.89
CA GLY A 242 -16.05 1.92 -1.23
C GLY A 242 -15.14 2.78 -2.08
N VAL A 243 -14.55 3.75 -1.42
CA VAL A 243 -13.55 4.66 -1.99
C VAL A 243 -12.32 4.63 -1.09
N TYR A 244 -11.17 4.44 -1.70
CA TYR A 244 -9.88 4.56 -1.06
C TYR A 244 -9.16 5.78 -1.63
N TRP A 245 -8.76 6.70 -0.78
CA TRP A 245 -8.01 7.89 -1.11
C TRP A 245 -6.66 7.86 -0.38
N GLU A 246 -5.63 8.23 -1.10
CA GLU A 246 -4.28 8.34 -0.58
C GLU A 246 -3.63 9.63 -1.03
N SER A 247 -2.79 10.20 -0.19
CA SER A 247 -1.99 11.38 -0.51
C SER A 247 -0.64 11.31 0.18
N ALA A 248 0.39 11.66 -0.54
CA ALA A 248 1.75 11.78 -0.04
C ALA A 248 2.32 13.16 -0.32
N ALA A 249 3.03 13.74 0.63
CA ALA A 249 3.89 14.89 0.38
C ALA A 249 5.05 14.47 -0.51
N LYS A 250 5.81 15.44 -1.05
CA LYS A 250 7.05 15.14 -1.75
C LYS A 250 8.08 14.55 -0.78
N ASP A 251 8.83 13.58 -1.27
CA ASP A 251 9.99 13.05 -0.59
C ASP A 251 11.08 14.14 -0.46
N ILE A 252 11.97 13.96 0.49
CA ILE A 252 13.09 14.87 0.74
C ILE A 252 14.37 14.06 0.61
N TYR A 253 15.33 14.58 -0.15
CA TYR A 253 16.64 13.98 -0.30
C TYR A 253 17.70 15.09 -0.25
N TYR A 254 18.70 14.95 0.63
CA TYR A 254 19.67 16.01 0.93
C TYR A 254 19.01 17.37 1.20
N SER A 255 17.95 17.37 2.03
CA SER A 255 17.14 18.57 2.36
C SER A 255 16.38 19.20 1.18
N GLU A 256 16.44 18.63 -0.02
CA GLU A 256 15.75 19.12 -1.21
C GLU A 256 14.50 18.25 -1.50
N LYS A 257 13.43 18.89 -1.96
CA LYS A 257 12.21 18.18 -2.34
C LYS A 257 12.40 17.47 -3.69
N VAL A 258 12.16 16.17 -3.71
CA VAL A 258 12.18 15.37 -4.94
C VAL A 258 11.01 15.78 -5.84
N ALA A 259 11.33 16.29 -7.03
CA ALA A 259 10.35 16.93 -7.92
C ALA A 259 9.22 15.99 -8.34
N ASN A 260 9.60 14.75 -8.71
CA ASN A 260 8.71 13.73 -9.24
C ASN A 260 8.23 12.76 -8.15
N SER A 261 7.89 13.25 -6.97
CA SER A 261 7.41 12.42 -5.86
C SER A 261 6.15 12.99 -5.23
N GLY A 262 5.39 12.12 -4.55
CA GLY A 262 4.16 12.48 -3.89
C GLY A 262 3.01 12.83 -4.84
N GLY A 263 1.91 13.28 -4.27
CA GLY A 263 0.66 13.54 -4.97
C GLY A 263 -0.51 12.83 -4.31
N SER A 264 -1.62 12.67 -5.01
CA SER A 264 -2.79 11.97 -4.49
C SER A 264 -3.45 11.09 -5.53
N MET A 265 -4.08 10.02 -5.06
CA MET A 265 -4.85 9.08 -5.88
C MET A 265 -6.14 8.69 -5.17
N THR A 266 -7.20 8.52 -5.96
CA THR A 266 -8.49 8.01 -5.48
C THR A 266 -8.83 6.73 -6.23
N TYR A 267 -9.25 5.71 -5.50
CA TYR A 267 -9.63 4.41 -6.06
C TYR A 267 -11.07 4.07 -5.72
N LEU A 268 -11.75 3.48 -6.68
CA LEU A 268 -12.95 2.70 -6.41
C LEU A 268 -12.52 1.35 -5.84
N HIS A 269 -13.12 0.96 -4.74
CA HIS A 269 -12.86 -0.30 -4.03
C HIS A 269 -14.08 -1.22 -4.14
N ILE A 270 -13.86 -2.45 -4.57
CA ILE A 270 -14.85 -3.53 -4.55
C ILE A 270 -14.19 -4.70 -3.84
N GLY A 271 -14.86 -5.28 -2.87
CA GLY A 271 -14.29 -6.37 -2.09
C GLY A 271 -15.33 -7.33 -1.52
N SER A 272 -14.83 -8.39 -0.92
CA SER A 272 -15.64 -9.35 -0.18
C SER A 272 -14.80 -10.10 0.83
N ASP A 273 -15.33 -10.25 2.04
CA ASP A 273 -14.74 -11.07 3.10
C ASP A 273 -15.67 -12.26 3.36
N LEU A 274 -15.15 -13.48 3.25
CA LEU A 274 -15.88 -14.73 3.48
C LEU A 274 -15.33 -15.43 4.73
N TYR A 275 -16.18 -15.60 5.72
CA TYR A 275 -15.85 -16.28 6.97
C TYR A 275 -16.48 -17.66 7.03
N TYR A 276 -15.68 -18.63 7.42
CA TYR A 276 -16.12 -19.97 7.77
C TYR A 276 -15.51 -20.38 9.09
N GLN A 277 -16.32 -20.42 10.15
CA GLN A 277 -15.87 -20.72 11.51
C GLN A 277 -14.71 -19.80 11.96
N LYS A 278 -13.48 -20.32 12.00
CA LYS A 278 -12.27 -19.60 12.43
C LYS A 278 -11.44 -19.06 11.25
N PHE A 279 -11.81 -19.38 10.02
CA PHE A 279 -11.09 -18.95 8.82
C PHE A 279 -11.80 -17.77 8.15
N ALA A 280 -11.01 -16.89 7.58
CA ALA A 280 -11.50 -15.81 6.72
C ALA A 280 -10.70 -15.78 5.43
N LEU A 281 -11.40 -15.65 4.30
CA LEU A 281 -10.85 -15.32 2.99
C LEU A 281 -11.22 -13.88 2.67
N GLU A 282 -10.25 -13.09 2.26
CA GLU A 282 -10.41 -11.70 1.86
C GLU A 282 -10.08 -11.56 0.38
N ALA A 283 -10.87 -10.79 -0.35
CA ALA A 283 -10.56 -10.40 -1.71
C ALA A 283 -11.03 -8.97 -1.97
N ALA A 284 -10.17 -8.15 -2.57
CA ALA A 284 -10.52 -6.80 -2.96
C ALA A 284 -9.79 -6.40 -4.25
N PHE A 285 -10.48 -5.58 -5.02
CA PHE A 285 -9.97 -4.96 -6.24
C PHE A 285 -10.13 -3.45 -6.13
N GLN A 286 -9.07 -2.71 -6.49
CA GLN A 286 -9.07 -1.25 -6.48
C GLN A 286 -8.69 -0.72 -7.86
N LEU A 287 -9.54 0.15 -8.39
CA LEU A 287 -9.35 0.80 -9.68
C LEU A 287 -9.15 2.30 -9.48
N PRO A 288 -8.04 2.90 -9.93
CA PRO A 288 -7.83 4.34 -9.81
C PRO A 288 -8.82 5.11 -10.69
N VAL A 289 -9.55 6.04 -10.07
CA VAL A 289 -10.54 6.91 -10.73
C VAL A 289 -10.10 8.36 -10.79
N GLN A 290 -9.16 8.77 -9.95
CA GLN A 290 -8.55 10.09 -9.97
C GLN A 290 -7.07 9.99 -9.61
N LYS A 291 -6.22 10.72 -10.34
CA LYS A 291 -4.77 10.76 -10.18
C LYS A 291 -4.30 12.21 -10.26
N GLN A 292 -3.60 12.66 -9.22
CA GLN A 292 -3.02 14.00 -9.12
C GLN A 292 -1.58 13.84 -8.60
N LEU A 293 -0.69 13.38 -9.46
CA LEU A 293 0.72 13.13 -9.14
C LEU A 293 1.57 14.36 -9.46
N ASN A 294 2.63 14.60 -8.68
CA ASN A 294 3.57 15.67 -8.94
C ASN A 294 4.59 15.25 -10.01
N GLY A 295 4.84 16.09 -11.00
CA GLY A 295 5.81 15.80 -12.05
C GLY A 295 5.47 14.57 -12.88
N TYR A 296 6.49 13.83 -13.29
CA TYR A 296 6.36 12.63 -14.11
C TYR A 296 6.62 11.40 -13.25
N GLN A 297 5.59 10.60 -13.04
CA GLN A 297 5.63 9.40 -12.20
C GLN A 297 4.89 8.24 -12.86
N ALA A 298 5.23 7.01 -12.48
CA ALA A 298 4.42 5.84 -12.82
C ALA A 298 3.04 5.95 -12.15
N GLU A 299 2.01 5.61 -12.90
CA GLU A 299 0.62 5.68 -12.45
C GLU A 299 0.11 4.28 -12.16
N ASN A 300 -0.50 4.09 -11.00
CA ASN A 300 -1.15 2.82 -10.68
C ASN A 300 -2.29 2.55 -11.67
N ASN A 301 -2.35 1.33 -12.21
CA ASN A 301 -3.38 0.87 -13.12
C ASN A 301 -4.50 0.14 -12.39
N PHE A 302 -4.15 -0.71 -11.43
CA PHE A 302 -5.07 -1.40 -10.54
C PHE A 302 -4.31 -2.05 -9.37
N ARG A 303 -5.06 -2.43 -8.33
CA ARG A 303 -4.56 -3.22 -7.20
C ARG A 303 -5.48 -4.41 -6.97
N LEU A 304 -4.88 -5.56 -6.68
CA LEU A 304 -5.56 -6.77 -6.24
C LEU A 304 -5.05 -7.12 -4.84
N ILE A 305 -5.98 -7.39 -3.93
CA ILE A 305 -5.67 -7.80 -2.56
C ILE A 305 -6.40 -9.12 -2.31
N THR A 306 -5.68 -10.12 -1.82
CA THR A 306 -6.28 -11.39 -1.38
C THR A 306 -5.64 -11.81 -0.07
N GLY A 307 -6.39 -12.48 0.79
CA GLY A 307 -5.87 -12.89 2.09
C GLY A 307 -6.57 -14.10 2.67
N LEU A 308 -5.86 -14.79 3.55
CA LEU A 308 -6.37 -15.88 4.37
C LEU A 308 -5.97 -15.61 5.81
N SER A 309 -6.92 -15.64 6.72
CA SER A 309 -6.64 -15.50 8.14
C SER A 309 -7.32 -16.56 8.98
N TYR A 310 -6.69 -16.84 10.14
CA TYR A 310 -7.18 -17.78 11.16
C TYR A 310 -7.38 -17.04 12.46
N THR A 311 -8.57 -17.20 13.05
CA THR A 311 -8.97 -16.57 14.31
C THR A 311 -8.86 -17.57 15.45
N PHE A 312 -8.24 -17.14 16.55
CA PHE A 312 -8.08 -17.94 17.77
C PHE A 312 -8.35 -17.11 19.03
N ASN A 313 -8.48 -17.75 20.15
CA ASN A 313 -8.69 -17.08 21.45
C ASN A 313 -7.37 -16.82 22.15
#